data_0a6d4fc4cefbbffe45d95fb3581f50f2
#
_entry.id   0a6d4fc4cefbbffe45d95fb3581f50f2
#
_cell.length_a   1.000
_cell.length_b   1.000
_cell.length_c   1.000
_cell.angle_alpha   90.00
_cell.angle_beta   90.00
_cell.angle_gamma   90.00
#
_symmetry.space_group_name_H-M   'P 1'
#
loop_
_entity.id
_entity.type
_entity.pdbx_description
1 polymer ?
#
loop_
_entity_poly.entity_id
_entity_poly.type
_entity_poly.pdbx_seq_one_letter_code
_entity_poly.pdbx_strand_id
1 'polypeptide(L)'
;MVKVVSGFDEIKSEEIGPAIILIDPQLGNNIGSAARAMLNCGLKDLRLVRPRDGWPNASAVKMASGATEVLNNTKVFDNTLDAVNDLNLVLATTARMRDLSKTVLTPKKAADWLISHNAHGGRSGILFGPERSGLVNDDIVLADAVINVPLNPKFSSLNLAQAVLLMGYEWFQNSIKSKTMGQETGRTMAAKVSEREYFYERLESELDKSGFLYPDHLAPTIKRNLRSMFNRTGLTQQEVRTLHGILTALITTKNEDT
;
A
#
# COMPACT_ATOMS: atom_id res chain seq x y z
N MET A 1 9.33 -27.14 -18.51
CA MET A 1 8.13 -26.34 -18.71
C MET A 1 6.95 -27.15 -18.21
N VAL A 2 6.44 -26.87 -17.01
CA VAL A 2 5.29 -27.59 -16.43
C VAL A 2 4.04 -26.98 -17.05
N LYS A 3 3.29 -27.75 -17.86
CA LYS A 3 1.98 -27.34 -18.35
C LYS A 3 0.98 -27.38 -17.19
N VAL A 4 0.52 -26.24 -16.75
CA VAL A 4 -0.59 -26.11 -15.82
C VAL A 4 -1.90 -26.31 -16.59
N VAL A 5 -2.75 -27.15 -16.06
CA VAL A 5 -4.05 -27.54 -16.63
C VAL A 5 -4.91 -26.28 -16.83
N SER A 6 -5.32 -26.06 -18.08
CA SER A 6 -6.27 -25.02 -18.47
C SER A 6 -7.69 -25.45 -18.10
N GLY A 7 -8.23 -24.88 -17.05
CA GLY A 7 -9.61 -25.12 -16.58
C GLY A 7 -10.22 -23.88 -15.93
N PHE A 8 -9.69 -22.70 -16.24
CA PHE A 8 -10.26 -21.44 -15.78
C PHE A 8 -10.84 -20.72 -17.01
N ASP A 9 -12.18 -20.77 -17.12
CA ASP A 9 -12.91 -19.92 -18.03
C ASP A 9 -12.48 -18.46 -17.84
N GLU A 10 -12.45 -17.72 -18.95
CA GLU A 10 -12.03 -16.33 -19.06
C GLU A 10 -12.44 -15.53 -17.83
N ILE A 11 -11.47 -15.12 -17.04
CA ILE A 11 -11.63 -14.10 -16.00
C ILE A 11 -12.07 -12.85 -16.75
N LYS A 12 -13.41 -12.64 -16.83
CA LYS A 12 -13.97 -11.40 -17.38
C LYS A 12 -13.28 -10.24 -16.70
N SER A 13 -12.55 -9.50 -17.53
CA SER A 13 -11.80 -8.29 -17.28
C SER A 13 -12.44 -7.32 -16.30
N GLU A 14 -11.60 -6.65 -15.56
CA GLU A 14 -11.73 -5.39 -14.83
C GLU A 14 -11.83 -5.44 -13.30
N GLU A 15 -11.55 -6.53 -12.65
CA GLU A 15 -11.15 -6.41 -11.24
C GLU A 15 -9.71 -5.85 -11.23
N ILE A 16 -9.61 -4.54 -11.00
CA ILE A 16 -8.32 -3.88 -10.79
C ILE A 16 -7.74 -4.43 -9.50
N GLY A 17 -6.73 -5.30 -9.62
CA GLY A 17 -5.99 -5.83 -8.47
C GLY A 17 -5.23 -4.71 -7.75
N PRO A 18 -4.64 -5.00 -6.57
CA PRO A 18 -3.81 -4.03 -5.87
C PRO A 18 -2.61 -3.61 -6.72
N ALA A 19 -2.26 -2.32 -6.65
CA ALA A 19 -1.00 -1.83 -7.20
C ALA A 19 0.18 -2.46 -6.44
N ILE A 20 1.19 -2.91 -7.16
CA ILE A 20 2.45 -3.38 -6.59
C ILE A 20 3.45 -2.23 -6.68
N ILE A 21 3.91 -1.74 -5.54
CA ILE A 21 4.75 -0.55 -5.44
C ILE A 21 6.12 -0.97 -4.92
N LEU A 22 7.13 -0.89 -5.77
CA LEU A 22 8.51 -1.22 -5.43
C LEU A 22 9.27 0.06 -5.09
N ILE A 23 9.74 0.18 -3.85
CA ILE A 23 10.44 1.35 -3.34
C ILE A 23 11.94 1.09 -3.37
N ASP A 24 12.69 1.99 -4.00
CA ASP A 24 14.15 1.91 -4.21
C ASP A 24 14.61 0.53 -4.70
N PRO A 25 13.94 -0.09 -5.70
CA PRO A 25 14.37 -1.41 -6.17
C PRO A 25 15.79 -1.32 -6.75
N GLN A 26 16.68 -2.23 -6.28
CA GLN A 26 18.10 -2.13 -6.55
C GLN A 26 18.51 -2.75 -7.87
N LEU A 27 17.79 -3.77 -8.35
CA LEU A 27 18.17 -4.56 -9.50
C LEU A 27 17.05 -4.63 -10.53
N GLY A 28 17.31 -4.27 -11.78
CA GLY A 28 16.38 -4.45 -12.88
C GLY A 28 15.88 -5.88 -13.03
N ASN A 29 16.73 -6.88 -12.74
CA ASN A 29 16.33 -8.29 -12.74
C ASN A 29 15.19 -8.58 -11.76
N ASN A 30 15.20 -7.98 -10.57
CA ASN A 30 14.14 -8.17 -9.58
C ASN A 30 12.83 -7.49 -10.02
N ILE A 31 12.92 -6.32 -10.66
CA ILE A 31 11.75 -5.64 -11.24
C ILE A 31 11.11 -6.53 -12.31
N GLY A 32 11.89 -7.06 -13.25
CA GLY A 32 11.38 -7.94 -14.30
C GLY A 32 10.79 -9.24 -13.76
N SER A 33 11.43 -9.85 -12.77
CA SER A 33 10.91 -11.05 -12.10
C SER A 33 9.63 -10.77 -11.32
N ALA A 34 9.52 -9.60 -10.68
CA ALA A 34 8.30 -9.15 -10.02
C ALA A 34 7.16 -8.93 -11.02
N ALA A 35 7.42 -8.27 -12.15
CA ALA A 35 6.44 -8.09 -13.22
C ALA A 35 5.89 -9.43 -13.74
N ARG A 36 6.77 -10.42 -13.90
CA ARG A 36 6.36 -11.79 -14.26
C ARG A 36 5.50 -12.45 -13.19
N ALA A 37 5.88 -12.32 -11.91
CA ALA A 37 5.10 -12.83 -10.78
C ALA A 37 3.71 -12.17 -10.71
N MET A 38 3.64 -10.85 -10.95
CA MET A 38 2.39 -10.11 -11.01
C MET A 38 1.46 -10.64 -12.10
N LEU A 39 1.97 -10.78 -13.33
CA LEU A 39 1.16 -11.25 -14.45
C LEU A 39 0.66 -12.70 -14.25
N ASN A 40 1.45 -13.58 -13.62
CA ASN A 40 1.00 -14.92 -13.24
C ASN A 40 -0.21 -14.91 -12.28
N CYS A 41 -0.40 -13.82 -11.54
CA CYS A 41 -1.48 -13.63 -10.57
C CYS A 41 -2.53 -12.60 -11.03
N GLY A 42 -2.52 -12.23 -12.31
CA GLY A 42 -3.49 -11.28 -12.89
C GLY A 42 -3.31 -9.82 -12.44
N LEU A 43 -2.17 -9.47 -11.83
CA LEU A 43 -1.85 -8.11 -11.39
C LEU A 43 -1.11 -7.35 -12.50
N LYS A 44 -1.49 -6.08 -12.73
CA LYS A 44 -0.97 -5.29 -13.85
C LYS A 44 -0.46 -3.89 -13.47
N ASP A 45 -0.88 -3.30 -12.35
CA ASP A 45 -0.45 -1.95 -11.90
C ASP A 45 0.88 -2.06 -11.15
N LEU A 46 2.00 -1.89 -11.87
CA LEU A 46 3.34 -1.81 -11.30
C LEU A 46 3.76 -0.36 -11.17
N ARG A 47 4.18 0.03 -9.95
CA ARG A 47 4.70 1.36 -9.65
C ARG A 47 6.11 1.25 -9.10
N LEU A 48 7.02 2.05 -9.63
CA LEU A 48 8.41 2.13 -9.19
C LEU A 48 8.65 3.48 -8.52
N VAL A 49 9.17 3.47 -7.32
CA VAL A 49 9.62 4.68 -6.63
C VAL A 49 11.14 4.68 -6.63
N ARG A 50 11.75 5.68 -7.27
CA ARG A 50 13.21 5.88 -7.34
C ARG A 50 13.99 4.58 -7.70
N PRO A 51 13.72 3.92 -8.84
CA PRO A 51 14.48 2.72 -9.22
C PRO A 51 15.96 3.08 -9.41
N ARG A 52 16.87 2.41 -8.65
CA ARG A 52 18.30 2.76 -8.62
C ARG A 52 18.97 2.73 -10.00
N ASP A 53 18.68 1.71 -10.78
CA ASP A 53 19.31 1.51 -12.09
C ASP A 53 18.53 2.22 -13.22
N GLY A 54 17.59 3.10 -12.86
CA GLY A 54 16.74 3.85 -13.81
C GLY A 54 15.65 2.99 -14.46
N TRP A 55 14.77 3.68 -15.20
CA TRP A 55 13.67 3.08 -15.96
C TRP A 55 13.49 3.83 -17.30
N PRO A 56 13.24 3.16 -18.43
CA PRO A 56 13.14 1.69 -18.61
C PRO A 56 14.48 0.97 -18.45
N ASN A 57 14.44 -0.35 -18.13
CA ASN A 57 15.62 -1.15 -17.80
C ASN A 57 15.67 -2.45 -18.64
N ALA A 58 16.74 -2.64 -19.41
CA ALA A 58 16.91 -3.79 -20.30
C ALA A 58 16.96 -5.15 -19.54
N SER A 59 17.54 -5.17 -18.35
CA SER A 59 17.57 -6.36 -17.50
C SER A 59 16.17 -6.74 -17.00
N ALA A 60 15.34 -5.75 -16.70
CA ALA A 60 13.94 -5.98 -16.33
C ALA A 60 13.16 -6.60 -17.47
N VAL A 61 13.30 -6.08 -18.70
CA VAL A 61 12.65 -6.64 -19.90
C VAL A 61 13.05 -8.10 -20.12
N LYS A 62 14.34 -8.41 -20.02
CA LYS A 62 14.85 -9.79 -20.16
C LYS A 62 14.25 -10.75 -19.12
N MET A 63 14.18 -10.32 -17.86
CA MET A 63 13.72 -11.16 -16.75
C MET A 63 12.19 -11.27 -16.67
N ALA A 64 11.46 -10.33 -17.24
CA ALA A 64 10.00 -10.37 -17.31
C ALA A 64 9.45 -11.53 -18.18
N SER A 65 10.26 -12.08 -19.08
CA SER A 65 9.94 -13.31 -19.85
C SER A 65 8.53 -13.30 -20.46
N GLY A 66 8.17 -12.19 -21.14
CA GLY A 66 6.86 -12.02 -21.79
C GLY A 66 5.83 -11.22 -20.98
N ALA A 67 6.10 -10.83 -19.73
CA ALA A 67 5.23 -9.94 -18.96
C ALA A 67 5.38 -8.45 -19.40
N THR A 68 5.44 -8.22 -20.72
CA THR A 68 5.63 -6.89 -21.31
C THR A 68 4.47 -5.94 -21.03
N GLU A 69 3.25 -6.46 -20.89
CA GLU A 69 2.07 -5.66 -20.53
C GLU A 69 2.27 -4.93 -19.20
N VAL A 70 2.81 -5.60 -18.18
CA VAL A 70 3.10 -5.00 -16.88
C VAL A 70 4.19 -3.93 -17.00
N LEU A 71 5.27 -4.23 -17.74
CA LEU A 71 6.38 -3.30 -17.90
C LEU A 71 6.00 -2.05 -18.71
N ASN A 72 5.19 -2.21 -19.76
CA ASN A 72 4.75 -1.09 -20.61
C ASN A 72 3.83 -0.11 -19.85
N ASN A 73 3.08 -0.61 -18.86
CA ASN A 73 2.17 0.17 -18.05
C ASN A 73 2.80 0.67 -16.73
N THR A 74 4.09 0.35 -16.50
CA THR A 74 4.80 0.75 -15.28
C THR A 74 4.92 2.26 -15.17
N LYS A 75 4.54 2.79 -14.01
CA LYS A 75 4.69 4.21 -13.65
C LYS A 75 5.89 4.40 -12.73
N VAL A 76 6.61 5.51 -12.91
CA VAL A 76 7.76 5.88 -12.08
C VAL A 76 7.43 7.12 -11.27
N PHE A 77 7.83 7.14 -10.01
CA PHE A 77 7.56 8.21 -9.06
C PHE A 77 8.84 8.61 -8.32
N ASP A 78 8.93 9.89 -7.95
CA ASP A 78 10.07 10.43 -7.21
C ASP A 78 9.97 10.18 -5.69
N ASN A 79 8.77 9.95 -5.18
CA ASN A 79 8.53 9.67 -3.77
C ASN A 79 7.36 8.69 -3.57
N THR A 80 7.27 8.12 -2.37
CA THR A 80 6.26 7.10 -2.04
C THR A 80 4.86 7.68 -1.95
N LEU A 81 4.71 8.91 -1.46
CA LEU A 81 3.41 9.55 -1.30
C LEU A 81 2.71 9.71 -2.66
N ASP A 82 3.42 10.19 -3.68
CA ASP A 82 2.88 10.33 -5.03
C ASP A 82 2.48 8.97 -5.64
N ALA A 83 3.24 7.92 -5.29
CA ALA A 83 2.96 6.57 -5.77
C ALA A 83 1.69 5.95 -5.15
N VAL A 84 1.18 6.48 -4.04
CA VAL A 84 0.02 5.93 -3.31
C VAL A 84 -1.17 6.90 -3.21
N ASN A 85 -1.03 8.13 -3.66
CA ASN A 85 -1.98 9.21 -3.35
C ASN A 85 -3.40 8.99 -3.91
N ASP A 86 -3.55 8.17 -4.95
CA ASP A 86 -4.82 7.79 -5.55
C ASP A 86 -5.45 6.53 -4.93
N LEU A 87 -4.76 5.90 -3.96
CA LEU A 87 -5.20 4.68 -3.30
C LEU A 87 -6.02 4.98 -2.03
N ASN A 88 -6.91 4.05 -1.70
CA ASN A 88 -7.75 4.13 -0.50
C ASN A 88 -7.26 3.19 0.61
N LEU A 89 -6.54 2.11 0.23
CA LEU A 89 -5.96 1.14 1.15
C LEU A 89 -4.52 0.85 0.72
N VAL A 90 -3.59 1.04 1.63
CA VAL A 90 -2.17 0.76 1.41
C VAL A 90 -1.67 -0.20 2.48
N LEU A 91 -1.07 -1.30 2.07
CA LEU A 91 -0.42 -2.26 2.96
C LEU A 91 1.09 -2.26 2.71
N ALA A 92 1.90 -2.50 3.74
CA ALA A 92 3.35 -2.48 3.64
C ALA A 92 3.96 -3.82 4.06
N THR A 93 4.80 -4.42 3.22
CA THR A 93 5.52 -5.65 3.60
C THR A 93 6.70 -5.34 4.52
N THR A 94 6.84 -6.08 5.62
CA THR A 94 7.98 -5.93 6.53
C THR A 94 8.39 -7.26 7.13
N ALA A 95 9.71 -7.48 7.20
CA ALA A 95 10.29 -8.60 7.95
C ALA A 95 10.62 -8.22 9.41
N ARG A 96 10.56 -6.93 9.76
CA ARG A 96 10.94 -6.42 11.08
C ARG A 96 9.72 -5.85 11.79
N MET A 97 9.46 -6.35 13.00
CA MET A 97 8.55 -5.69 13.93
C MET A 97 9.22 -4.37 14.35
N ARG A 98 8.60 -3.25 14.00
CA ARG A 98 9.06 -1.90 14.36
C ARG A 98 8.12 -1.32 15.43
N ASP A 99 8.58 -0.31 16.15
CA ASP A 99 7.82 0.37 17.22
C ASP A 99 6.60 1.19 16.72
N LEU A 100 6.12 0.90 15.51
CA LEU A 100 4.92 1.52 14.95
C LEU A 100 3.70 0.68 15.36
N SER A 101 2.73 1.31 16.04
CA SER A 101 1.44 0.72 16.41
C SER A 101 0.57 0.44 15.19
N LYS A 102 1.02 -0.46 14.29
CA LYS A 102 0.30 -0.89 13.09
C LYS A 102 -0.29 -2.28 13.30
N THR A 103 -1.45 -2.52 12.72
CA THR A 103 -2.00 -3.88 12.63
C THR A 103 -1.09 -4.75 11.80
N VAL A 104 -0.76 -5.95 12.30
CA VAL A 104 0.08 -6.93 11.58
C VAL A 104 -0.82 -8.00 10.97
N LEU A 105 -0.67 -8.21 9.69
CA LEU A 105 -1.44 -9.17 8.91
C LEU A 105 -0.52 -10.27 8.36
N THR A 106 -1.07 -11.48 8.23
CA THR A 106 -0.47 -12.51 7.37
C THR A 106 -0.81 -12.21 5.90
N PRO A 107 -0.06 -12.74 4.91
CA PRO A 107 -0.39 -12.58 3.48
C PRO A 107 -1.84 -12.91 3.16
N LYS A 108 -2.38 -14.00 3.71
CA LYS A 108 -3.77 -14.41 3.52
C LYS A 108 -4.77 -13.36 4.04
N LYS A 109 -4.60 -12.88 5.28
CA LYS A 109 -5.48 -11.85 5.85
C LYS A 109 -5.38 -10.52 5.10
N ALA A 110 -4.20 -10.18 4.60
CA ALA A 110 -3.99 -9.02 3.75
C ALA A 110 -4.77 -9.18 2.43
N ALA A 111 -4.69 -10.33 1.78
CA ALA A 111 -5.44 -10.62 0.56
C ALA A 111 -6.96 -10.56 0.78
N ASP A 112 -7.48 -11.12 1.88
CA ASP A 112 -8.89 -11.02 2.24
C ASP A 112 -9.35 -9.57 2.38
N TRP A 113 -8.55 -8.72 3.04
CA TRP A 113 -8.86 -7.30 3.20
C TRP A 113 -8.82 -6.54 1.87
N LEU A 114 -7.78 -6.75 1.05
CA LEU A 114 -7.65 -6.13 -0.27
C LEU A 114 -8.86 -6.46 -1.17
N ILE A 115 -9.29 -7.72 -1.19
CA ILE A 115 -10.44 -8.15 -2.00
C ILE A 115 -11.72 -7.50 -1.50
N SER A 116 -11.99 -7.55 -0.20
CA SER A 116 -13.16 -6.92 0.38
C SER A 116 -13.19 -5.41 0.09
N HIS A 117 -12.03 -4.74 0.15
CA HIS A 117 -11.90 -3.32 -0.14
C HIS A 117 -12.17 -2.99 -1.62
N ASN A 118 -11.54 -3.75 -2.53
CA ASN A 118 -11.69 -3.53 -3.97
C ASN A 118 -13.11 -3.85 -4.46
N ALA A 119 -13.78 -4.84 -3.87
CA ALA A 119 -15.18 -5.18 -4.16
C ALA A 119 -16.15 -4.02 -3.89
N HIS A 120 -15.77 -3.06 -3.02
CA HIS A 120 -16.54 -1.84 -2.75
C HIS A 120 -16.08 -0.63 -3.60
N GLY A 121 -15.36 -0.86 -4.70
CA GLY A 121 -14.89 0.19 -5.60
C GLY A 121 -13.67 0.96 -5.10
N GLY A 122 -13.03 0.53 -4.01
CA GLY A 122 -11.78 1.10 -3.52
C GLY A 122 -10.58 0.69 -4.39
N ARG A 123 -9.53 1.50 -4.36
CA ARG A 123 -8.22 1.18 -4.97
C ARG A 123 -7.22 0.87 -3.88
N SER A 124 -6.45 -0.18 -4.04
CA SER A 124 -5.50 -0.62 -3.04
C SER A 124 -4.10 -0.82 -3.61
N GLY A 125 -3.10 -0.85 -2.73
CA GLY A 125 -1.72 -1.12 -3.10
C GLY A 125 -0.90 -1.76 -1.99
N ILE A 126 0.22 -2.37 -2.39
CA ILE A 126 1.15 -3.03 -1.49
C ILE A 126 2.55 -2.48 -1.71
N LEU A 127 3.17 -1.96 -0.65
CA LEU A 127 4.53 -1.45 -0.64
C LEU A 127 5.52 -2.59 -0.39
N PHE A 128 6.55 -2.64 -1.22
CA PHE A 128 7.71 -3.52 -1.07
C PHE A 128 8.97 -2.66 -1.03
N GLY A 129 9.77 -2.84 0.00
CA GLY A 129 11.01 -2.08 0.18
C GLY A 129 12.20 -2.65 -0.59
N PRO A 130 13.31 -1.92 -0.59
CA PRO A 130 14.57 -2.38 -1.19
C PRO A 130 15.08 -3.66 -0.55
N GLU A 131 15.75 -4.50 -1.36
CA GLU A 131 16.14 -5.87 -1.02
C GLU A 131 17.03 -5.96 0.22
N ARG A 132 17.88 -4.95 0.46
CA ARG A 132 18.85 -4.97 1.55
C ARG A 132 18.32 -4.45 2.88
N SER A 133 17.54 -3.39 2.86
CA SER A 133 17.13 -2.64 4.06
C SER A 133 15.65 -2.78 4.41
N GLY A 134 14.81 -3.18 3.44
CA GLY A 134 13.36 -3.11 3.58
C GLY A 134 12.85 -1.66 3.64
N LEU A 135 11.57 -1.47 3.87
CA LEU A 135 10.93 -0.17 3.97
C LEU A 135 11.46 0.63 5.16
N VAL A 136 11.56 1.95 5.01
CA VAL A 136 11.85 2.87 6.12
C VAL A 136 10.56 3.27 6.85
N ASN A 137 10.67 3.88 8.02
CA ASN A 137 9.50 4.25 8.82
C ASN A 137 8.57 5.23 8.10
N ASP A 138 9.13 6.13 7.31
CA ASP A 138 8.35 7.14 6.58
C ASP A 138 7.49 6.49 5.47
N ASP A 139 7.97 5.42 4.83
CA ASP A 139 7.14 4.64 3.90
C ASP A 139 6.04 3.86 4.65
N ILE A 140 6.38 3.25 5.79
CA ILE A 140 5.44 2.44 6.58
C ILE A 140 4.32 3.30 7.18
N VAL A 141 4.60 4.55 7.51
CA VAL A 141 3.59 5.49 8.04
C VAL A 141 2.43 5.68 7.05
N LEU A 142 2.69 5.66 5.74
CA LEU A 142 1.67 5.79 4.70
C LEU A 142 0.73 4.57 4.60
N ALA A 143 1.14 3.42 5.13
CA ALA A 143 0.34 2.20 5.08
C ALA A 143 -0.70 2.15 6.21
N ASP A 144 -1.83 1.49 5.95
CA ASP A 144 -2.90 1.24 6.93
C ASP A 144 -2.55 0.07 7.86
N ALA A 145 -1.85 -0.94 7.33
CA ALA A 145 -1.36 -2.08 8.10
C ALA A 145 -0.05 -2.61 7.49
N VAL A 146 0.62 -3.48 8.25
CA VAL A 146 1.82 -4.16 7.78
C VAL A 146 1.57 -5.64 7.54
N ILE A 147 2.23 -6.18 6.52
CA ILE A 147 2.18 -7.60 6.17
C ILE A 147 3.50 -8.23 6.64
N ASN A 148 3.39 -9.21 7.51
CA ASN A 148 4.51 -10.05 7.92
C ASN A 148 4.34 -11.44 7.31
N VAL A 149 5.31 -11.85 6.50
CA VAL A 149 5.35 -13.20 5.91
C VAL A 149 6.02 -14.13 6.93
N PRO A 150 5.32 -15.16 7.44
CA PRO A 150 5.93 -16.14 8.33
C PRO A 150 7.00 -16.94 7.58
N LEU A 151 8.24 -16.75 7.94
CA LEU A 151 9.39 -17.44 7.36
C LEU A 151 10.20 -18.16 8.45
N ASN A 152 11.17 -18.98 8.03
CA ASN A 152 12.12 -19.60 8.95
C ASN A 152 12.87 -18.51 9.74
N PRO A 153 12.78 -18.47 11.10
CA PRO A 153 13.42 -17.44 11.90
C PRO A 153 14.95 -17.37 11.70
N LYS A 154 15.59 -18.49 11.32
CA LYS A 154 17.02 -18.53 11.03
C LYS A 154 17.36 -18.04 9.62
N PHE A 155 16.38 -17.89 8.74
CA PHE A 155 16.55 -17.43 7.37
C PHE A 155 15.28 -16.69 6.89
N SER A 156 15.13 -15.46 7.34
CA SER A 156 13.93 -14.62 7.10
C SER A 156 14.07 -13.67 5.91
N SER A 157 15.20 -13.73 5.19
CA SER A 157 15.38 -12.92 3.98
C SER A 157 14.65 -13.54 2.79
N LEU A 158 13.81 -12.75 2.14
CA LEU A 158 13.06 -13.16 0.96
C LEU A 158 13.44 -12.24 -0.22
N ASN A 159 13.67 -12.86 -1.38
CA ASN A 159 13.88 -12.07 -2.60
C ASN A 159 12.62 -11.24 -2.93
N LEU A 160 12.82 -10.05 -3.48
CA LEU A 160 11.73 -9.10 -3.79
C LEU A 160 10.64 -9.73 -4.68
N ALA A 161 11.03 -10.40 -5.76
CA ALA A 161 10.07 -11.03 -6.67
C ALA A 161 9.34 -12.22 -6.02
N GLN A 162 10.00 -12.95 -5.11
CA GLN A 162 9.35 -14.00 -4.32
C GLN A 162 8.30 -13.41 -3.35
N ALA A 163 8.60 -12.29 -2.72
CA ALA A 163 7.64 -11.58 -1.87
C ALA A 163 6.41 -11.12 -2.68
N VAL A 164 6.64 -10.56 -3.86
CA VAL A 164 5.56 -10.17 -4.79
C VAL A 164 4.73 -11.38 -5.21
N LEU A 165 5.40 -12.52 -5.53
CA LEU A 165 4.70 -13.75 -5.91
C LEU A 165 3.82 -14.29 -4.78
N LEU A 166 4.30 -14.31 -3.54
CA LEU A 166 3.52 -14.77 -2.38
C LEU A 166 2.26 -13.92 -2.19
N MET A 167 2.39 -12.61 -2.25
CA MET A 167 1.24 -11.72 -2.12
C MET A 167 0.28 -11.85 -3.31
N GLY A 168 0.81 -11.93 -4.52
CA GLY A 168 0.03 -12.13 -5.74
C GLY A 168 -0.72 -13.45 -5.72
N TYR A 169 -0.10 -14.53 -5.23
CA TYR A 169 -0.72 -15.84 -5.12
C TYR A 169 -1.89 -15.84 -4.12
N GLU A 170 -1.71 -15.27 -2.93
CA GLU A 170 -2.79 -15.14 -1.95
C GLU A 170 -3.95 -14.29 -2.47
N TRP A 171 -3.63 -13.18 -3.14
CA TRP A 171 -4.63 -12.38 -3.85
C TRP A 171 -5.40 -13.21 -4.87
N PHE A 172 -4.71 -13.91 -5.76
CA PHE A 172 -5.33 -14.69 -6.83
C PHE A 172 -6.21 -15.83 -6.31
N GLN A 173 -5.73 -16.58 -5.29
CA GLN A 173 -6.49 -17.65 -4.65
C GLN A 173 -7.81 -17.15 -4.04
N ASN A 174 -7.77 -15.99 -3.41
CA ASN A 174 -8.94 -15.45 -2.71
C ASN A 174 -9.89 -14.72 -3.68
N SER A 175 -9.39 -14.10 -4.77
CA SER A 175 -10.23 -13.50 -5.80
C SER A 175 -11.11 -14.54 -6.52
N ILE A 176 -10.60 -15.74 -6.73
CA ILE A 176 -11.37 -16.87 -7.27
C ILE A 176 -12.50 -17.29 -6.31
N LYS A 177 -12.22 -17.35 -5.01
CA LYS A 177 -13.21 -17.73 -3.98
C LYS A 177 -14.28 -16.65 -3.78
N SER A 178 -13.93 -15.38 -3.84
CA SER A 178 -14.85 -14.26 -3.67
C SER A 178 -15.97 -14.24 -4.73
N LYS A 179 -15.68 -14.72 -5.93
CA LYS A 179 -16.69 -14.82 -7.02
C LYS A 179 -17.82 -15.83 -6.72
N THR A 180 -17.61 -16.73 -5.76
CA THR A 180 -18.61 -17.72 -5.35
C THR A 180 -19.46 -17.32 -4.13
N MET A 181 -19.13 -16.20 -3.46
CA MET A 181 -19.87 -15.71 -2.28
C MET A 181 -20.34 -14.28 -2.55
N GLY A 182 -21.66 -14.06 -2.57
CA GLY A 182 -22.30 -12.80 -2.90
C GLY A 182 -21.89 -11.61 -2.02
N GLN A 183 -21.96 -10.42 -2.59
CA GLN A 183 -21.57 -9.14 -1.99
C GLN A 183 -22.58 -8.67 -0.91
N GLU A 184 -22.08 -8.19 0.22
CA GLU A 184 -22.84 -7.31 1.12
C GLU A 184 -22.69 -5.84 0.67
N THR A 185 -23.83 -5.20 0.37
CA THR A 185 -23.90 -3.79 -0.05
C THR A 185 -24.12 -2.87 1.14
N GLY A 186 -23.33 -1.80 1.28
CA GLY A 186 -23.67 -0.69 2.15
C GLY A 186 -22.57 -0.04 2.98
N ARG A 187 -21.35 0.21 2.44
CA ARG A 187 -20.37 1.05 3.12
C ARG A 187 -19.98 2.28 2.30
N THR A 188 -19.90 3.43 2.97
CA THR A 188 -19.33 4.66 2.43
C THR A 188 -17.89 4.39 1.98
N MET A 189 -17.47 4.94 0.83
CA MET A 189 -16.13 4.73 0.28
C MET A 189 -15.04 5.15 1.27
N ALA A 190 -13.97 4.36 1.37
CA ALA A 190 -12.79 4.72 2.14
C ALA A 190 -12.13 5.98 1.55
N ALA A 191 -11.61 6.84 2.42
CA ALA A 191 -10.90 8.04 2.00
C ALA A 191 -9.59 7.69 1.30
N LYS A 192 -9.27 8.40 0.21
CA LYS A 192 -7.98 8.27 -0.48
C LYS A 192 -6.84 8.70 0.45
N VAL A 193 -5.63 8.21 0.18
CA VAL A 193 -4.43 8.64 0.92
C VAL A 193 -4.27 10.16 0.84
N SER A 194 -4.46 10.79 -0.34
CA SER A 194 -4.38 12.23 -0.51
C SER A 194 -5.38 13.01 0.36
N GLU A 195 -6.60 12.50 0.54
CA GLU A 195 -7.62 13.14 1.39
C GLU A 195 -7.24 13.08 2.87
N ARG A 196 -6.67 11.95 3.30
CA ARG A 196 -6.16 11.76 4.67
C ARG A 196 -4.93 12.61 4.94
N GLU A 197 -3.97 12.67 4.00
CA GLU A 197 -2.77 13.49 4.13
C GLU A 197 -3.11 14.97 4.27
N TYR A 198 -4.05 15.49 3.47
CA TYR A 198 -4.51 16.87 3.60
C TYR A 198 -5.11 17.16 4.99
N PHE A 199 -5.87 16.19 5.55
CA PHE A 199 -6.36 16.31 6.93
C PHE A 199 -5.21 16.31 7.96
N TYR A 200 -4.22 15.42 7.80
CA TYR A 200 -3.09 15.35 8.73
C TYR A 200 -2.25 16.61 8.72
N GLU A 201 -1.92 17.13 7.55
CA GLU A 201 -1.17 18.39 7.42
C GLU A 201 -1.88 19.55 8.13
N ARG A 202 -3.19 19.66 7.93
CA ARG A 202 -4.00 20.69 8.59
C ARG A 202 -4.03 20.50 10.11
N LEU A 203 -4.27 19.28 10.59
CA LEU A 203 -4.26 18.96 12.02
C LEU A 203 -2.91 19.26 12.66
N GLU A 204 -1.82 18.82 12.03
CA GLU A 204 -0.45 19.05 12.50
C GLU A 204 -0.11 20.55 12.59
N SER A 205 -0.54 21.33 11.60
CA SER A 205 -0.38 22.79 11.61
C SER A 205 -1.08 23.46 12.81
N GLU A 206 -2.31 23.05 13.12
CA GLU A 206 -3.05 23.62 14.24
C GLU A 206 -2.51 23.14 15.60
N LEU A 207 -2.06 21.90 15.69
CA LEU A 207 -1.38 21.38 16.88
C LEU A 207 -0.04 22.08 17.15
N ASP A 208 0.68 22.45 16.09
CA ASP A 208 1.92 23.24 16.22
C ASP A 208 1.63 24.63 16.80
N LYS A 209 0.67 25.35 16.21
CA LYS A 209 0.21 26.67 16.71
C LYS A 209 -0.29 26.63 18.15
N SER A 210 -0.86 25.51 18.59
CA SER A 210 -1.36 25.33 19.96
C SER A 210 -0.26 25.02 20.99
N GLY A 211 0.97 24.74 20.53
CA GLY A 211 2.08 24.28 21.36
C GLY A 211 2.02 22.79 21.74
N PHE A 212 1.08 22.02 21.20
CA PHE A 212 0.96 20.59 21.52
C PHE A 212 2.17 19.77 21.04
N LEU A 213 2.85 20.23 19.99
CA LEU A 213 4.02 19.54 19.44
C LEU A 213 5.35 19.89 20.14
N TYR A 214 5.31 20.69 21.21
CA TYR A 214 6.48 21.01 22.03
C TYR A 214 6.84 19.84 22.97
N PRO A 215 8.12 19.54 23.19
CA PRO A 215 9.32 20.17 22.61
C PRO A 215 9.63 19.65 21.20
N ASP A 216 10.27 20.47 20.39
CA ASP A 216 10.49 20.26 18.94
C ASP A 216 11.12 18.90 18.59
N HIS A 217 12.03 18.38 19.42
CA HIS A 217 12.68 17.09 19.15
C HIS A 217 11.71 15.90 19.22
N LEU A 218 10.55 16.04 19.89
CA LEU A 218 9.51 15.01 19.97
C LEU A 218 8.44 15.15 18.85
N ALA A 219 8.32 16.33 18.24
CA ALA A 219 7.31 16.63 17.24
C ALA A 219 7.24 15.58 16.09
N PRO A 220 8.36 15.12 15.49
CA PRO A 220 8.30 14.11 14.45
C PRO A 220 7.71 12.77 14.92
N THR A 221 7.96 12.38 16.17
CA THR A 221 7.42 11.15 16.74
C THR A 221 5.93 11.28 17.04
N ILE A 222 5.50 12.42 17.58
CA ILE A 222 4.09 12.72 17.87
C ILE A 222 3.30 12.71 16.55
N LYS A 223 3.77 13.38 15.49
CA LYS A 223 3.15 13.40 14.16
C LYS A 223 2.97 11.99 13.61
N ARG A 224 4.02 11.16 13.62
CA ARG A 224 3.93 9.76 13.19
C ARG A 224 2.91 8.94 13.98
N ASN A 225 2.85 9.13 15.29
CA ASN A 225 1.89 8.44 16.14
C ASN A 225 0.44 8.86 15.85
N LEU A 226 0.18 10.15 15.64
CA LEU A 226 -1.13 10.66 15.24
C LEU A 226 -1.58 10.07 13.89
N ARG A 227 -0.73 10.11 12.87
CA ARG A 227 -1.00 9.50 11.56
C ARG A 227 -1.29 8.00 11.69
N SER A 228 -0.47 7.28 12.47
CA SER A 228 -0.68 5.85 12.73
C SER A 228 -1.99 5.55 13.44
N MET A 229 -2.41 6.41 14.36
CA MET A 229 -3.68 6.28 15.08
C MET A 229 -4.87 6.40 14.10
N PHE A 230 -4.90 7.43 13.27
CA PHE A 230 -5.97 7.63 12.30
C PHE A 230 -5.97 6.57 11.18
N ASN A 231 -4.81 6.14 10.69
CA ASN A 231 -4.75 5.10 9.66
C ASN A 231 -5.34 3.76 10.12
N ARG A 232 -5.28 3.43 11.42
CA ARG A 232 -5.89 2.20 11.95
C ARG A 232 -7.42 2.21 11.94
N THR A 233 -8.05 3.37 11.86
CA THR A 233 -9.52 3.48 11.90
C THR A 233 -10.17 3.20 10.55
N GLY A 234 -9.41 3.20 9.44
CA GLY A 234 -9.96 2.99 8.11
C GLY A 234 -10.95 4.07 7.70
N LEU A 235 -10.56 5.34 7.87
CA LEU A 235 -11.43 6.51 7.64
C LEU A 235 -12.11 6.49 6.27
N THR A 236 -13.42 6.70 6.25
CA THR A 236 -14.22 6.97 5.06
C THR A 236 -14.11 8.44 4.64
N GLN A 237 -14.47 8.74 3.38
CA GLN A 237 -14.51 10.13 2.89
C GLN A 237 -15.44 11.02 3.75
N GLN A 238 -16.55 10.48 4.22
CA GLN A 238 -17.48 11.22 5.07
C GLN A 238 -16.87 11.52 6.45
N GLU A 239 -16.14 10.57 7.04
CA GLU A 239 -15.46 10.79 8.32
C GLU A 239 -14.33 11.81 8.21
N VAL A 240 -13.55 11.80 7.12
CA VAL A 240 -12.53 12.83 6.87
C VAL A 240 -13.17 14.22 6.76
N ARG A 241 -14.30 14.36 6.06
CA ARG A 241 -15.04 15.65 5.99
C ARG A 241 -15.55 16.08 7.37
N THR A 242 -16.05 15.14 8.17
CA THR A 242 -16.50 15.41 9.55
C THR A 242 -15.32 15.88 10.42
N LEU A 243 -14.17 15.24 10.33
CA LEU A 243 -12.96 15.64 11.05
C LEU A 243 -12.47 17.03 10.65
N HIS A 244 -12.52 17.38 9.37
CA HIS A 244 -12.26 18.75 8.90
C HIS A 244 -13.25 19.77 9.50
N GLY A 245 -14.53 19.42 9.60
CA GLY A 245 -15.57 20.24 10.23
C GLY A 245 -15.30 20.47 11.72
N ILE A 246 -14.99 19.40 12.46
CA ILE A 246 -14.61 19.48 13.89
C ILE A 246 -13.43 20.42 14.08
N LEU A 247 -12.37 20.23 13.27
CA LEU A 247 -11.16 21.06 13.36
C LEU A 247 -11.48 22.54 13.07
N THR A 248 -12.34 22.83 12.08
CA THR A 248 -12.78 24.18 11.78
C THR A 248 -13.54 24.80 12.95
N ALA A 249 -14.49 24.08 13.54
CA ALA A 249 -15.28 24.57 14.68
C ALA A 249 -14.40 24.93 15.89
N LEU A 250 -13.44 24.06 16.24
CA LEU A 250 -12.52 24.29 17.35
C LEU A 250 -11.60 25.51 17.14
N ILE A 251 -11.18 25.76 15.89
CA ILE A 251 -10.34 26.92 15.55
C ILE A 251 -11.15 28.22 15.61
N THR A 252 -12.40 28.20 15.11
CA THR A 252 -13.26 29.41 15.05
C THR A 252 -13.64 29.86 16.45
N THR A 253 -14.02 28.94 17.34
CA THR A 253 -14.38 29.26 18.73
C THR A 253 -13.24 29.93 19.51
N LYS A 254 -11.99 29.53 19.21
CA LYS A 254 -10.81 30.12 19.87
C LYS A 254 -10.52 31.57 19.44
N ASN A 255 -10.99 32.00 18.29
CA ASN A 255 -10.79 33.36 17.75
C ASN A 255 -11.89 34.34 18.21
N GLU A 256 -12.99 33.88 18.79
CA GLU A 256 -14.08 34.72 19.34
C GLU A 256 -13.84 35.10 20.82
N ASP A 257 -12.96 34.38 21.51
CA ASP A 257 -12.65 34.60 22.94
C ASP A 257 -11.32 35.39 23.16
N THR A 258 -10.73 35.98 22.09
CA THR A 258 -9.49 36.78 22.12
C THR A 258 -9.77 38.19 21.66
#